data_2f87e231ccdebe32d84a556205dddc66
#
_entry.id   2f87e231ccdebe32d84a556205dddc66
#
_cell.length_a   1.000
_cell.length_b   1.000
_cell.length_c   1.000
_cell.angle_alpha   90.00
_cell.angle_beta   90.00
_cell.angle_gamma   90.00
#
_symmetry.space_group_name_H-M   'P 1'
#
loop_
_entity.id
_entity.type
_entity.pdbx_description
1 polymer ?
#
loop_
_entity_poly.entity_id
_entity_poly.type
_entity_poly.pdbx_seq_one_letter_code
_entity_poly.pdbx_strand_id
1 'polypeptide(L)'
;STTLSALIEKINCERKLHIVTLEDPIEYRYVSKKSLIHQREVGRDTASFAIGLRSVLRQDPDVILVGELRDKETIAAALTAAETGHLVFATLHTNDSTGAVNRILDSFDEGRQLIRSQLAEVLQAIVCQELLPKVGGKGRVANFEVLIATPALRSLIREGRTHQIASYLTTGKQQGMLTKEEHRKMLKEKGLI
;
A
#
# COMPACT_ATOMS: atom_id res chain seq x y z
N SER A 1 -0.68 -8.37 -5.75
CA SER A 1 0.21 -9.38 -5.09
C SER A 1 1.63 -9.31 -5.64
N THR A 2 1.87 -9.50 -6.95
CA THR A 2 3.24 -9.57 -7.54
C THR A 2 4.12 -8.35 -7.24
N THR A 3 3.59 -7.14 -7.32
CA THR A 3 4.33 -5.90 -7.04
C THR A 3 4.73 -5.82 -5.57
N LEU A 4 3.82 -6.13 -4.66
CA LEU A 4 4.11 -6.19 -3.23
C LEU A 4 5.12 -7.28 -2.90
N SER A 5 4.95 -8.46 -3.50
CA SER A 5 5.92 -9.55 -3.34
C SER A 5 7.34 -9.12 -3.75
N ALA A 6 7.48 -8.41 -4.86
CA ALA A 6 8.77 -7.88 -5.30
C ALA A 6 9.37 -6.86 -4.32
N LEU A 7 8.53 -5.99 -3.70
CA LEU A 7 8.98 -5.03 -2.68
C LEU A 7 9.44 -5.74 -1.40
N ILE A 8 8.67 -6.72 -0.90
CA ILE A 8 9.04 -7.53 0.26
C ILE A 8 10.35 -8.28 -0.01
N GLU A 9 10.47 -8.90 -1.19
CA GLU A 9 11.69 -9.63 -1.55
C GLU A 9 12.91 -8.71 -1.66
N LYS A 10 12.73 -7.48 -2.17
CA LYS A 10 13.79 -6.48 -2.18
C LYS A 10 14.26 -6.15 -0.76
N ILE A 11 13.34 -5.90 0.18
CA ILE A 11 13.67 -5.65 1.58
C ILE A 11 14.39 -6.86 2.19
N ASN A 12 13.87 -8.08 1.95
CA ASN A 12 14.46 -9.34 2.40
C ASN A 12 15.92 -9.52 1.96
N CYS A 13 16.24 -9.10 0.74
CA CYS A 13 17.60 -9.19 0.20
C CYS A 13 18.54 -8.10 0.73
N GLU A 14 18.02 -6.91 1.06
CA GLU A 14 18.85 -5.73 1.31
C GLU A 14 18.96 -5.36 2.79
N ARG A 15 17.94 -5.67 3.63
CA ARG A 15 17.79 -5.20 5.01
C ARG A 15 17.77 -6.36 6.00
N LYS A 16 18.23 -6.11 7.23
CA LYS A 16 18.14 -7.04 8.37
C LYS A 16 16.95 -6.64 9.23
N LEU A 17 15.75 -7.10 8.85
CA LEU A 17 14.48 -6.73 9.46
C LEU A 17 13.65 -7.95 9.78
N HIS A 18 12.72 -7.83 10.72
CA HIS A 18 11.66 -8.79 10.95
C HIS A 18 10.43 -8.40 10.14
N ILE A 19 10.05 -9.22 9.17
CA ILE A 19 8.92 -9.01 8.27
C ILE A 19 7.83 -10.02 8.64
N VAL A 20 6.62 -9.54 8.90
CA VAL A 20 5.46 -10.42 9.11
C VAL A 20 4.41 -10.13 8.05
N THR A 21 3.91 -11.17 7.39
CA THR A 21 2.82 -11.04 6.44
C THR A 21 1.54 -11.69 6.97
N LEU A 22 0.41 -11.06 6.66
CA LEU A 22 -0.93 -11.58 6.90
C LEU A 22 -1.61 -11.64 5.54
N GLU A 23 -1.94 -12.83 5.05
CA GLU A 23 -2.40 -13.08 3.68
C GLU A 23 -3.64 -13.97 3.64
N ASP A 24 -4.44 -13.88 2.56
CA ASP A 24 -5.67 -14.68 2.38
C ASP A 24 -5.88 -14.99 0.87
N PRO A 25 -5.30 -16.12 0.38
CA PRO A 25 -4.26 -16.98 0.98
C PRO A 25 -2.84 -16.46 0.74
N ILE A 26 -1.82 -17.20 1.22
CA ILE A 26 -0.41 -16.97 0.87
C ILE A 26 -0.18 -17.34 -0.61
N GLU A 27 0.05 -16.33 -1.47
CA GLU A 27 0.30 -16.53 -2.90
C GLU A 27 1.78 -16.81 -3.21
N TYR A 28 2.70 -16.16 -2.50
CA TYR A 28 4.15 -16.26 -2.68
C TYR A 28 4.82 -16.70 -1.39
N ARG A 29 5.64 -17.74 -1.45
CA ARG A 29 6.43 -18.17 -0.31
C ARG A 29 7.81 -17.55 -0.34
N TYR A 30 8.20 -16.89 0.75
CA TYR A 30 9.52 -16.29 0.89
C TYR A 30 10.47 -17.23 1.65
N VAL A 31 11.73 -17.17 1.26
CA VAL A 31 12.83 -17.75 2.04
C VAL A 31 13.54 -16.60 2.73
N SER A 32 13.71 -16.66 4.05
CA SER A 32 14.46 -15.65 4.80
C SER A 32 15.89 -15.56 4.28
N LYS A 33 16.36 -14.32 3.99
CA LYS A 33 17.70 -14.02 3.49
C LYS A 33 18.44 -13.14 4.50
N LYS A 34 18.43 -11.81 4.30
CA LYS A 34 18.92 -10.87 5.33
C LYS A 34 17.86 -10.60 6.40
N SER A 35 16.58 -10.59 6.01
CA SER A 35 15.46 -10.45 6.93
C SER A 35 14.93 -11.80 7.41
N LEU A 36 14.32 -11.79 8.59
CA LEU A 36 13.50 -12.89 9.08
C LEU A 36 12.08 -12.68 8.55
N ILE A 37 11.48 -13.65 7.89
CA ILE A 37 10.12 -13.54 7.37
C ILE A 37 9.22 -14.60 8.00
N HIS A 38 8.11 -14.15 8.59
CA HIS A 38 7.03 -14.99 9.07
C HIS A 38 5.75 -14.69 8.26
N GLN A 39 5.24 -15.69 7.55
CA GLN A 39 4.00 -15.60 6.79
C GLN A 39 2.87 -16.29 7.55
N ARG A 40 1.71 -15.62 7.62
CA ARG A 40 0.50 -16.12 8.27
C ARG A 40 -0.68 -16.05 7.32
N GLU A 41 -1.42 -17.14 7.25
CA GLU A 41 -2.61 -17.25 6.44
C GLU A 41 -3.87 -17.08 7.30
N VAL A 42 -4.78 -16.21 6.85
CA VAL A 42 -6.09 -16.05 7.49
C VAL A 42 -6.89 -17.33 7.30
N GLY A 43 -7.62 -17.73 8.35
CA GLY A 43 -8.35 -19.00 8.38
C GLY A 43 -7.52 -20.22 8.80
N ARG A 44 -6.20 -20.12 8.74
CA ARG A 44 -5.28 -21.19 9.16
C ARG A 44 -4.45 -20.81 10.38
N ASP A 45 -3.72 -19.70 10.30
CA ASP A 45 -2.76 -19.27 11.32
C ASP A 45 -3.31 -18.12 12.18
N THR A 46 -4.35 -17.44 11.69
CA THR A 46 -5.10 -16.39 12.39
C THR A 46 -6.55 -16.39 11.93
N ALA A 47 -7.48 -15.98 12.82
CA ALA A 47 -8.90 -15.96 12.50
C ALA A 47 -9.32 -14.80 11.58
N SER A 48 -8.58 -13.67 11.59
CA SER A 48 -8.84 -12.52 10.73
C SER A 48 -7.60 -11.63 10.61
N PHE A 49 -7.60 -10.70 9.65
CA PHE A 49 -6.55 -9.69 9.52
C PHE A 49 -6.42 -8.83 10.79
N ALA A 50 -7.53 -8.36 11.34
CA ALA A 50 -7.54 -7.51 12.54
C ALA A 50 -6.97 -8.23 13.77
N ILE A 51 -7.33 -9.50 13.99
CA ILE A 51 -6.78 -10.33 15.08
C ILE A 51 -5.30 -10.59 14.85
N GLY A 52 -4.93 -10.95 13.63
CA GLY A 52 -3.54 -11.18 13.25
C GLY A 52 -2.66 -9.95 13.49
N LEU A 53 -3.10 -8.76 13.05
CA LEU A 53 -2.38 -7.50 13.27
C LEU A 53 -2.14 -7.21 14.76
N ARG A 54 -3.17 -7.33 15.60
CA ARG A 54 -3.01 -7.13 17.05
C ARG A 54 -2.00 -8.09 17.68
N SER A 55 -1.94 -9.32 17.18
CA SER A 55 -0.95 -10.32 17.63
C SER A 55 0.46 -9.98 17.13
N VAL A 56 0.59 -9.55 15.89
CA VAL A 56 1.88 -9.21 15.25
C VAL A 56 2.57 -8.05 15.95
N LEU A 57 1.85 -7.03 16.39
CA LEU A 57 2.39 -5.87 17.11
C LEU A 57 3.15 -6.24 18.42
N ARG A 58 2.97 -7.47 18.93
CA ARG A 58 3.69 -7.97 20.11
C ARG A 58 4.90 -8.84 19.79
N GLN A 59 5.30 -8.88 18.53
CA GLN A 59 6.35 -9.77 18.01
C GLN A 59 7.55 -9.01 17.49
N ASP A 60 7.61 -7.71 17.79
CA ASP A 60 8.69 -6.81 17.38
C ASP A 60 8.96 -6.85 15.85
N PRO A 61 7.93 -6.66 15.00
CA PRO A 61 8.13 -6.60 13.57
C PRO A 61 8.61 -5.22 13.15
N ASP A 62 9.49 -5.15 12.16
CA ASP A 62 9.84 -3.89 11.50
C ASP A 62 8.90 -3.57 10.34
N VAL A 63 8.48 -4.63 9.63
CA VAL A 63 7.65 -4.54 8.43
C VAL A 63 6.46 -5.49 8.56
N ILE A 64 5.28 -4.98 8.28
CA ILE A 64 4.04 -5.74 8.27
C ILE A 64 3.41 -5.66 6.88
N LEU A 65 3.07 -6.79 6.27
CA LEU A 65 2.23 -6.85 5.08
C LEU A 65 0.83 -7.30 5.49
N VAL A 66 -0.17 -6.50 5.16
CA VAL A 66 -1.59 -6.86 5.26
C VAL A 66 -2.13 -7.10 3.86
N GLY A 67 -2.53 -8.32 3.55
CA GLY A 67 -2.97 -8.72 2.21
C GLY A 67 -3.99 -7.75 1.64
N GLU A 68 -5.00 -7.38 2.43
CA GLU A 68 -5.96 -6.35 2.05
C GLU A 68 -6.64 -5.68 3.24
N LEU A 69 -7.12 -4.43 3.02
CA LEU A 69 -7.90 -3.64 3.97
C LEU A 69 -9.38 -3.68 3.55
N ARG A 70 -10.15 -4.64 4.07
CA ARG A 70 -11.57 -4.82 3.72
C ARG A 70 -12.52 -4.13 4.69
N ASP A 71 -12.18 -4.10 5.96
CA ASP A 71 -13.05 -3.69 7.05
C ASP A 71 -12.39 -2.62 7.94
N LYS A 72 -13.24 -1.89 8.68
CA LYS A 72 -12.80 -0.79 9.55
C LYS A 72 -11.84 -1.23 10.67
N GLU A 73 -12.03 -2.44 11.18
CA GLU A 73 -11.20 -3.00 12.26
C GLU A 73 -9.77 -3.26 11.77
N THR A 74 -9.64 -3.81 10.55
CA THR A 74 -8.34 -4.05 9.92
C THR A 74 -7.65 -2.72 9.56
N ILE A 75 -8.41 -1.74 9.02
CA ILE A 75 -7.88 -0.40 8.70
C ILE A 75 -7.39 0.29 9.98
N ALA A 76 -8.19 0.31 11.05
CA ALA A 76 -7.81 0.94 12.31
C ALA A 76 -6.55 0.29 12.91
N ALA A 77 -6.46 -1.04 12.88
CA ALA A 77 -5.30 -1.78 13.37
C ALA A 77 -4.03 -1.48 12.52
N ALA A 78 -4.17 -1.36 11.20
CA ALA A 78 -3.07 -1.01 10.30
C ALA A 78 -2.56 0.42 10.53
N LEU A 79 -3.47 1.38 10.73
CA LEU A 79 -3.10 2.76 11.08
C LEU A 79 -2.38 2.82 12.43
N THR A 80 -2.89 2.11 13.45
CA THR A 80 -2.24 2.01 14.77
C THR A 80 -0.84 1.40 14.65
N ALA A 81 -0.67 0.34 13.85
CA ALA A 81 0.64 -0.26 13.61
C ALA A 81 1.61 0.76 12.99
N ALA A 82 1.16 1.54 12.02
CA ALA A 82 1.97 2.55 11.37
C ALA A 82 2.33 3.71 12.33
N GLU A 83 1.40 4.15 13.19
CA GLU A 83 1.65 5.19 14.22
C GLU A 83 2.67 4.74 15.26
N THR A 84 2.73 3.44 15.55
CA THR A 84 3.69 2.86 16.51
C THR A 84 5.05 2.53 15.88
N GLY A 85 5.32 3.00 14.66
CA GLY A 85 6.65 2.98 14.05
C GLY A 85 6.92 1.83 13.08
N HIS A 86 5.93 0.98 12.79
CA HIS A 86 6.07 -0.12 11.85
C HIS A 86 5.87 0.35 10.40
N LEU A 87 6.64 -0.19 9.47
CA LEU A 87 6.34 -0.02 8.04
C LEU A 87 5.23 -0.98 7.63
N VAL A 88 4.05 -0.45 7.32
CA VAL A 88 2.88 -1.25 6.93
C VAL A 88 2.65 -1.17 5.44
N PHE A 89 2.68 -2.30 4.76
CA PHE A 89 2.18 -2.47 3.40
C PHE A 89 0.78 -3.06 3.44
N ALA A 90 -0.11 -2.53 2.62
CA ALA A 90 -1.47 -3.05 2.51
C ALA A 90 -2.01 -2.87 1.08
N THR A 91 -3.02 -3.65 0.70
CA THR A 91 -3.73 -3.45 -0.56
C THR A 91 -5.15 -2.93 -0.36
N LEU A 92 -5.59 -2.19 -1.36
CA LEU A 92 -6.96 -1.71 -1.54
C LEU A 92 -7.40 -1.96 -2.98
N HIS A 93 -8.67 -2.23 -3.20
CA HIS A 93 -9.24 -2.39 -4.53
C HIS A 93 -9.80 -1.06 -5.03
N THR A 94 -8.90 -0.16 -5.44
CA THR A 94 -9.25 1.17 -5.98
C THR A 94 -8.49 1.46 -7.26
N ASN A 95 -9.07 2.29 -8.11
CA ASN A 95 -8.51 2.58 -9.43
C ASN A 95 -7.45 3.68 -9.38
N ASP A 96 -7.50 4.60 -8.42
CA ASP A 96 -6.62 5.75 -8.30
C ASP A 96 -6.32 6.08 -6.84
N SER A 97 -5.37 6.97 -6.62
CA SER A 97 -4.91 7.37 -5.29
C SER A 97 -5.97 8.15 -4.49
N THR A 98 -6.79 8.95 -5.15
CA THR A 98 -7.90 9.67 -4.51
C THR A 98 -8.93 8.69 -3.98
N GLY A 99 -9.31 7.70 -4.80
CA GLY A 99 -10.21 6.61 -4.42
C GLY A 99 -9.67 5.78 -3.27
N ALA A 100 -8.34 5.56 -3.21
CA ALA A 100 -7.72 4.84 -2.10
C ALA A 100 -7.88 5.59 -0.77
N VAL A 101 -7.59 6.90 -0.76
CA VAL A 101 -7.80 7.74 0.43
C VAL A 101 -9.27 7.75 0.85
N ASN A 102 -10.18 7.99 -0.10
CA ASN A 102 -11.61 8.02 0.19
C ASN A 102 -12.12 6.67 0.71
N ARG A 103 -11.70 5.55 0.11
CA ARG A 103 -12.09 4.20 0.54
C ARG A 103 -11.75 3.93 2.01
N ILE A 104 -10.55 4.37 2.45
CA ILE A 104 -10.16 4.26 3.86
C ILE A 104 -11.09 5.11 4.74
N LEU A 105 -11.30 6.39 4.36
CA LEU A 105 -12.10 7.33 5.14
C LEU A 105 -13.59 6.95 5.19
N ASP A 106 -14.14 6.44 4.09
CA ASP A 106 -15.55 6.05 3.96
C ASP A 106 -15.89 4.75 4.72
N SER A 107 -14.88 4.01 5.16
CA SER A 107 -15.08 2.85 6.03
C SER A 107 -15.48 3.24 7.47
N PHE A 108 -15.44 4.55 7.80
CA PHE A 108 -15.76 5.07 9.13
C PHE A 108 -16.88 6.09 9.07
N ASP A 109 -18.04 5.74 9.62
CA ASP A 109 -19.18 6.65 9.79
C ASP A 109 -18.89 7.64 10.92
N GLU A 110 -18.44 7.11 12.07
CA GLU A 110 -18.03 7.88 13.24
C GLU A 110 -16.49 7.94 13.35
N GLY A 111 -15.97 9.02 13.93
CA GLY A 111 -14.52 9.19 14.13
C GLY A 111 -13.74 9.47 12.84
N ARG A 112 -14.39 9.75 11.72
CA ARG A 112 -13.75 10.00 10.42
C ARG A 112 -12.67 11.07 10.48
N GLN A 113 -12.84 12.10 11.31
CA GLN A 113 -11.85 13.16 11.50
C GLN A 113 -10.56 12.63 12.16
N LEU A 114 -10.69 11.72 13.12
CA LEU A 114 -9.54 11.07 13.76
C LEU A 114 -8.77 10.22 12.74
N ILE A 115 -9.48 9.36 12.00
CA ILE A 115 -8.88 8.52 10.95
C ILE A 115 -8.18 9.35 9.88
N ARG A 116 -8.78 10.48 9.50
CA ARG A 116 -8.19 11.42 8.54
C ARG A 116 -6.86 11.98 9.05
N SER A 117 -6.80 12.36 10.32
CA SER A 117 -5.58 12.86 10.95
C SER A 117 -4.52 11.77 11.04
N GLN A 118 -4.89 10.57 11.47
CA GLN A 118 -3.99 9.41 11.56
C GLN A 118 -3.44 9.05 10.17
N LEU A 119 -4.31 8.90 9.16
CA LEU A 119 -3.87 8.60 7.80
C LEU A 119 -2.93 9.67 7.25
N ALA A 120 -3.24 10.96 7.47
CA ALA A 120 -2.38 12.06 7.05
C ALA A 120 -0.99 12.00 7.70
N GLU A 121 -0.89 11.51 8.93
CA GLU A 121 0.37 11.39 9.66
C GLU A 121 1.23 10.23 9.15
N VAL A 122 0.61 9.05 8.98
CA VAL A 122 1.36 7.81 8.74
C VAL A 122 1.55 7.47 7.26
N LEU A 123 0.71 7.98 6.36
CA LEU A 123 0.79 7.65 4.93
C LEU A 123 2.17 8.01 4.37
N GLN A 124 2.78 7.07 3.65
CA GLN A 124 4.06 7.29 2.97
C GLN A 124 3.88 7.42 1.46
N ALA A 125 3.15 6.49 0.85
CA ALA A 125 2.87 6.49 -0.57
C ALA A 125 1.61 5.67 -0.89
N ILE A 126 1.00 5.97 -2.04
CA ILE A 126 -0.02 5.13 -2.68
C ILE A 126 0.49 4.77 -4.07
N VAL A 127 0.45 3.48 -4.40
CA VAL A 127 0.79 2.97 -5.72
C VAL A 127 -0.44 2.31 -6.31
N CYS A 128 -1.01 2.90 -7.35
CA CYS A 128 -2.09 2.28 -8.11
C CYS A 128 -1.52 1.62 -9.37
N GLN A 129 -2.07 0.45 -9.72
CA GLN A 129 -1.57 -0.37 -10.80
C GLN A 129 -2.70 -0.81 -11.72
N GLU A 130 -2.47 -0.73 -13.02
CA GLU A 130 -3.26 -1.40 -14.05
C GLU A 130 -2.36 -2.25 -14.95
N LEU A 131 -2.93 -3.27 -15.58
CA LEU A 131 -2.18 -4.13 -16.49
C LEU A 131 -2.60 -3.85 -17.93
N LEU A 132 -1.66 -3.37 -18.75
CA LEU A 132 -1.86 -3.09 -20.16
C LEU A 132 -1.33 -4.24 -21.02
N PRO A 133 -1.97 -4.55 -22.18
CA PRO A 133 -1.44 -5.53 -23.12
C PRO A 133 -0.12 -5.01 -23.73
N LYS A 134 0.85 -5.92 -23.88
CA LYS A 134 2.10 -5.61 -24.57
C LYS A 134 1.91 -5.56 -26.09
N VAL A 135 2.80 -4.82 -26.78
CA VAL A 135 2.92 -4.90 -28.24
C VAL A 135 3.06 -6.37 -28.68
N GLY A 136 2.34 -6.76 -29.71
CA GLY A 136 2.31 -8.16 -30.20
C GLY A 136 1.36 -9.08 -29.41
N GLY A 137 0.58 -8.57 -28.45
CA GLY A 137 -0.51 -9.29 -27.78
C GLY A 137 -0.09 -10.40 -26.81
N LYS A 138 1.20 -10.63 -26.59
CA LYS A 138 1.70 -11.65 -25.66
C LYS A 138 2.10 -11.04 -24.33
N GLY A 139 1.25 -11.28 -23.31
CA GLY A 139 1.50 -10.84 -21.94
C GLY A 139 1.03 -9.42 -21.65
N ARG A 140 1.28 -8.97 -20.41
CA ARG A 140 0.88 -7.66 -19.91
C ARG A 140 2.07 -6.94 -19.29
N VAL A 141 1.99 -5.62 -19.22
CA VAL A 141 2.94 -4.77 -18.49
C VAL A 141 2.17 -3.90 -17.51
N ALA A 142 2.74 -3.70 -16.33
CA ALA A 142 2.13 -2.85 -15.33
C ALA A 142 2.30 -1.38 -15.69
N ASN A 143 1.20 -0.63 -15.63
CA ASN A 143 1.15 0.82 -15.66
C ASN A 143 0.85 1.32 -14.26
N PHE A 144 1.64 2.26 -13.76
CA PHE A 144 1.59 2.73 -12.38
C PHE A 144 1.16 4.19 -12.28
N GLU A 145 0.45 4.48 -11.21
CA GLU A 145 0.33 5.79 -10.60
C GLU A 145 1.03 5.76 -9.25
N VAL A 146 1.84 6.77 -8.95
CA VAL A 146 2.57 6.86 -7.68
C VAL A 146 2.31 8.21 -7.04
N LEU A 147 1.70 8.20 -5.88
CA LEU A 147 1.46 9.37 -5.04
C LEU A 147 2.36 9.30 -3.80
N ILE A 148 3.14 10.34 -3.56
CA ILE A 148 4.05 10.42 -2.40
C ILE A 148 3.45 11.35 -1.34
N ALA A 149 3.48 10.93 -0.09
CA ALA A 149 2.92 11.69 1.03
C ALA A 149 3.84 12.84 1.48
N THR A 150 3.80 13.93 0.74
CA THR A 150 4.47 15.18 1.12
C THR A 150 3.70 15.92 2.20
N PRO A 151 4.28 16.92 2.90
CA PRO A 151 3.56 17.78 3.85
C PRO A 151 2.30 18.41 3.27
N ALA A 152 2.33 18.84 1.99
CA ALA A 152 1.17 19.43 1.32
C ALA A 152 0.06 18.39 1.11
N LEU A 153 0.38 17.17 0.67
CA LEU A 153 -0.60 16.09 0.57
C LEU A 153 -1.22 15.75 1.92
N ARG A 154 -0.40 15.66 2.97
CA ARG A 154 -0.87 15.41 4.35
C ARG A 154 -1.87 16.47 4.79
N SER A 155 -1.64 17.76 4.46
CA SER A 155 -2.59 18.85 4.72
C SER A 155 -3.91 18.67 3.97
N LEU A 156 -3.86 18.32 2.68
CA LEU A 156 -5.06 18.04 1.88
C LEU A 156 -5.91 16.92 2.49
N ILE A 157 -5.27 15.85 2.94
CA ILE A 157 -5.96 14.72 3.59
C ILE A 157 -6.57 15.17 4.92
N ARG A 158 -5.80 15.85 5.78
CA ARG A 158 -6.23 16.32 7.10
C ARG A 158 -7.42 17.27 7.02
N GLU A 159 -7.43 18.16 6.03
CA GLU A 159 -8.49 19.13 5.80
C GLU A 159 -9.69 18.56 5.02
N GLY A 160 -9.61 17.33 4.55
CA GLY A 160 -10.68 16.66 3.80
C GLY A 160 -10.81 17.12 2.35
N ARG A 161 -9.79 17.79 1.83
CA ARG A 161 -9.73 18.28 0.44
C ARG A 161 -9.24 17.20 -0.52
N THR A 162 -9.76 15.97 -0.37
CA THR A 162 -9.32 14.80 -1.15
C THR A 162 -9.52 14.97 -2.65
N HIS A 163 -10.52 15.77 -3.07
CA HIS A 163 -10.75 16.11 -4.48
C HIS A 163 -9.58 16.85 -5.15
N GLN A 164 -8.67 17.46 -4.37
CA GLN A 164 -7.48 18.12 -4.90
C GLN A 164 -6.28 17.18 -5.09
N ILE A 165 -6.34 15.94 -4.62
CA ILE A 165 -5.23 14.98 -4.72
C ILE A 165 -4.84 14.73 -6.17
N ALA A 166 -5.81 14.55 -7.07
CA ALA A 166 -5.54 14.30 -8.48
C ALA A 166 -4.76 15.45 -9.13
N SER A 167 -5.16 16.69 -8.87
CA SER A 167 -4.44 17.88 -9.38
C SER A 167 -3.05 18.01 -8.73
N TYR A 168 -2.93 17.68 -7.45
CA TYR A 168 -1.65 17.70 -6.75
C TYR A 168 -0.67 16.67 -7.32
N LEU A 169 -1.15 15.47 -7.64
CA LEU A 169 -0.35 14.40 -8.24
C LEU A 169 0.34 14.87 -9.54
N THR A 170 -0.36 15.62 -10.39
CA THR A 170 0.20 16.10 -11.67
C THR A 170 1.35 17.09 -11.50
N THR A 171 1.43 17.78 -10.37
CA THR A 171 2.48 18.77 -10.08
C THR A 171 3.67 18.19 -9.30
N GLY A 172 3.53 16.97 -8.78
CA GLY A 172 4.47 16.35 -7.84
C GLY A 172 5.63 15.57 -8.48
N LYS A 173 5.95 15.79 -9.74
CA LYS A 173 6.97 15.03 -10.46
C LYS A 173 8.37 15.10 -9.82
N GLN A 174 8.76 16.27 -9.31
CA GLN A 174 10.05 16.44 -8.63
C GLN A 174 10.14 15.66 -7.30
N GLN A 175 9.01 15.34 -6.71
CA GLN A 175 8.91 14.52 -5.49
C GLN A 175 8.82 13.01 -5.77
N GLY A 176 8.94 12.61 -7.04
CA GLY A 176 8.84 11.20 -7.45
C GLY A 176 7.41 10.72 -7.72
N MET A 177 6.44 11.65 -7.80
CA MET A 177 5.08 11.31 -8.19
C MET A 177 5.00 10.99 -9.70
N LEU A 178 4.06 10.13 -10.05
CA LEU A 178 3.89 9.66 -11.42
C LEU A 178 2.40 9.44 -11.70
N THR A 179 1.88 10.07 -12.76
CA THR A 179 0.53 9.80 -13.24
C THR A 179 0.50 8.56 -14.14
N LYS A 180 -0.67 7.91 -14.26
CA LYS A 180 -0.84 6.79 -15.20
C LYS A 180 -0.55 7.19 -16.64
N GLU A 181 -0.94 8.40 -17.03
CA GLU A 181 -0.73 8.94 -18.37
C GLU A 181 0.75 9.10 -18.68
N GLU A 182 1.51 9.68 -17.77
CA GLU A 182 2.97 9.84 -17.92
C GLU A 182 3.67 8.49 -17.99
N HIS A 183 3.32 7.54 -17.10
CA HIS A 183 3.92 6.21 -17.15
C HIS A 183 3.54 5.45 -18.42
N ARG A 184 2.29 5.57 -18.87
CA ARG A 184 1.83 5.00 -20.16
C ARG A 184 2.62 5.56 -21.34
N LYS A 185 2.91 6.87 -21.34
CA LYS A 185 3.78 7.50 -22.35
C LYS A 185 5.17 6.90 -22.34
N MET A 186 5.78 6.75 -21.16
CA MET A 186 7.09 6.10 -21.00
C MET A 186 7.10 4.65 -21.50
N LEU A 187 6.03 3.89 -21.27
CA LEU A 187 5.89 2.51 -21.75
C LEU A 187 5.81 2.46 -23.28
N LYS A 188 5.10 3.41 -23.93
CA LYS A 188 5.05 3.57 -25.38
C LYS A 188 6.43 3.91 -25.96
N GLU A 189 7.12 4.88 -25.38
CA GLU A 189 8.47 5.28 -25.79
C GLU A 189 9.48 4.11 -25.70
N LYS A 190 9.26 3.18 -24.76
CA LYS A 190 10.05 1.94 -24.63
C LYS A 190 9.57 0.80 -25.56
N GLY A 191 8.53 1.01 -26.37
CA GLY A 191 7.98 -0.01 -27.26
C GLY A 191 7.33 -1.19 -26.53
N LEU A 192 6.84 -0.99 -25.31
CA LEU A 192 6.23 -2.06 -24.50
C LEU A 192 4.71 -2.17 -24.73
N ILE A 193 4.05 -1.05 -25.10
CA ILE A 193 2.59 -0.96 -25.40
C ILE A 193 2.36 -0.12 -26.64
#